data_ff02c31eabda01851029d0841379aa6d
#
_entry.id   ff02c31eabda01851029d0841379aa6d
#
_cell.length_a   1.000
_cell.length_b   1.000
_cell.length_c   1.000
_cell.angle_alpha   90.00
_cell.angle_beta   90.00
_cell.angle_gamma   90.00
#
_symmetry.space_group_name_H-M   'P 1'
#
loop_
_entity.id
_entity.type
_entity.pdbx_description
1 polymer ?
#
loop_
_entity_poly.entity_id
_entity_poly.type
_entity_poly.pdbx_seq_one_letter_code
_entity_poly.pdbx_strand_id
1 'polypeptide(L)'
;RNDDIIAIIHKMLDLRDGKDDVDDIDHLGNRRVRSVGELVENQARIGVYRMERAIKEKMTTLDVESAMPQDLINAKPLTVSLKDFFASSQLSQFMDQTNPLSEITHKRRVSALGPGGLNRERAGFEVRDVHQTHYGRICPIETPEGANIGLINSLASYSRINQYGFIETPYRIVNNGKVTEKVIYLSAINEEDFVIAQANASVDPKGKFIDELISCRKNGEFINASVESIDLMDVSPQQLVSVAASLIPFLENDDANRALMGSNMMRQAVPLLKPESPLVGTGIESDVALDSGVTIVAKRNGIVAVSYT
;
A
#
# COMPACT_ATOMS: atom_id res chain seq x y z
N ARG A 1 27.38 9.59 -3.19
CA ARG A 1 28.74 9.38 -2.61
C ARG A 1 29.64 8.75 -3.67
N ASN A 2 30.98 8.82 -3.49
CA ASN A 2 31.91 8.26 -4.48
C ASN A 2 31.75 6.74 -4.59
N ASP A 3 31.46 6.07 -3.49
CA ASP A 3 31.22 4.63 -3.43
C ASP A 3 29.98 4.23 -4.26
N ASP A 4 28.93 5.02 -4.24
CA ASP A 4 27.72 4.78 -5.04
C ASP A 4 28.02 4.87 -6.55
N ILE A 5 28.86 5.84 -6.95
CA ILE A 5 29.28 6.00 -8.35
C ILE A 5 30.09 4.77 -8.79
N ILE A 6 31.01 4.30 -7.95
CA ILE A 6 31.81 3.11 -8.24
C ILE A 6 30.92 1.88 -8.37
N ALA A 7 29.96 1.70 -7.45
CA ALA A 7 29.00 0.59 -7.50
C ALA A 7 28.16 0.60 -8.79
N ILE A 8 27.66 1.78 -9.21
CA ILE A 8 26.94 1.94 -10.48
C ILE A 8 27.81 1.54 -11.67
N ILE A 9 29.07 1.98 -11.69
CA ILE A 9 30.00 1.65 -12.80
C ILE A 9 30.25 0.12 -12.82
N HIS A 10 30.45 -0.52 -11.68
CA HIS A 10 30.59 -1.98 -11.60
C HIS A 10 29.36 -2.69 -12.17
N LYS A 11 28.17 -2.31 -11.73
CA LYS A 11 26.92 -2.89 -12.23
C LYS A 11 26.78 -2.72 -13.74
N MET A 12 27.12 -1.53 -14.29
CA MET A 12 27.12 -1.29 -15.74
C MET A 12 28.10 -2.19 -16.50
N LEU A 13 29.26 -2.45 -15.92
CA LEU A 13 30.25 -3.34 -16.55
C LEU A 13 29.78 -4.80 -16.51
N ASP A 14 29.20 -5.25 -15.42
CA ASP A 14 28.66 -6.60 -15.27
C ASP A 14 27.49 -6.85 -16.22
N LEU A 15 26.57 -5.87 -16.37
CA LEU A 15 25.49 -5.92 -17.37
C LEU A 15 26.04 -5.99 -18.80
N ARG A 16 27.07 -5.20 -19.13
CA ARG A 16 27.70 -5.22 -20.46
C ARG A 16 28.37 -6.57 -20.75
N ASP A 17 28.96 -7.17 -19.74
CA ASP A 17 29.70 -8.44 -19.85
C ASP A 17 28.75 -9.67 -19.76
N GLY A 18 27.42 -9.46 -19.60
CA GLY A 18 26.42 -10.51 -19.51
C GLY A 18 26.50 -11.36 -18.22
N LYS A 19 27.06 -10.79 -17.17
CA LYS A 19 27.16 -11.44 -15.84
C LYS A 19 25.95 -11.16 -14.95
N ASP A 20 25.16 -10.19 -15.33
CA ASP A 20 24.03 -9.70 -14.56
C ASP A 20 22.89 -9.32 -15.49
N ASP A 21 21.66 -9.34 -15.00
CA ASP A 21 20.46 -9.00 -15.77
C ASP A 21 19.99 -7.56 -15.45
N VAL A 22 19.22 -7.00 -16.38
CA VAL A 22 18.61 -5.67 -16.21
C VAL A 22 17.50 -5.77 -15.16
N ASP A 23 17.51 -4.83 -14.22
CA ASP A 23 16.46 -4.75 -13.18
C ASP A 23 15.07 -4.59 -13.81
N ASP A 24 14.12 -5.36 -13.28
CA ASP A 24 12.72 -5.23 -13.68
C ASP A 24 12.12 -3.93 -13.11
N ILE A 25 11.65 -3.07 -14.01
CA ILE A 25 11.07 -1.76 -13.67
C ILE A 25 9.75 -1.92 -12.89
N ASP A 26 8.99 -2.99 -13.16
CA ASP A 26 7.68 -3.22 -12.55
C ASP A 26 7.76 -3.97 -11.21
N HIS A 27 8.95 -4.44 -10.85
CA HIS A 27 9.20 -5.04 -9.54
C HIS A 27 8.96 -4.05 -8.40
N LEU A 28 8.16 -4.41 -7.38
CA LEU A 28 7.84 -3.52 -6.25
C LEU A 28 9.05 -3.19 -5.35
N GLY A 29 10.17 -3.85 -5.54
CA GLY A 29 11.45 -3.45 -4.97
C GLY A 29 12.04 -2.19 -5.61
N ASN A 30 11.68 -1.90 -6.86
CA ASN A 30 12.13 -0.74 -7.64
C ASN A 30 11.07 0.37 -7.70
N ARG A 31 9.84 0.08 -7.27
CA ARG A 31 8.71 1.03 -7.23
C ARG A 31 8.34 1.31 -5.78
N ARG A 32 8.43 2.57 -5.39
CA ARG A 32 8.04 3.01 -4.05
C ARG A 32 6.77 3.86 -4.07
N VAL A 33 6.07 3.86 -2.97
CA VAL A 33 4.88 4.70 -2.74
C VAL A 33 5.32 5.99 -2.06
N ARG A 34 4.89 7.12 -2.60
CA ARG A 34 5.01 8.42 -1.96
C ARG A 34 3.74 8.71 -1.17
N SER A 35 3.86 8.76 0.14
CA SER A 35 2.75 9.09 1.03
C SER A 35 2.42 10.58 1.01
N VAL A 36 1.28 10.94 1.58
CA VAL A 36 0.83 12.35 1.68
C VAL A 36 1.86 13.24 2.36
N GLY A 37 2.57 12.73 3.38
CA GLY A 37 3.60 13.49 4.10
C GLY A 37 4.72 13.97 3.18
N GLU A 38 5.25 13.09 2.33
CA GLU A 38 6.30 13.43 1.35
C GLU A 38 5.80 14.42 0.31
N LEU A 39 4.56 14.24 -0.18
CA LEU A 39 3.98 15.15 -1.17
C LEU A 39 3.77 16.56 -0.60
N VAL A 40 3.30 16.67 0.63
CA VAL A 40 3.11 17.95 1.34
C VAL A 40 4.46 18.59 1.67
N GLU A 41 5.45 17.79 2.10
CA GLU A 41 6.81 18.28 2.33
C GLU A 41 7.40 18.92 1.08
N ASN A 42 7.28 18.27 -0.07
CA ASN A 42 7.77 18.81 -1.33
C ASN A 42 7.12 20.16 -1.68
N GLN A 43 5.81 20.30 -1.46
CA GLN A 43 5.11 21.58 -1.67
C GLN A 43 5.52 22.65 -0.65
N ALA A 44 5.69 22.27 0.61
CA ALA A 44 6.20 23.16 1.64
C ALA A 44 7.61 23.66 1.29
N ARG A 45 8.49 22.77 0.83
CA ARG A 45 9.84 23.09 0.39
C ARG A 45 9.84 24.12 -0.75
N ILE A 46 8.99 23.94 -1.77
CA ILE A 46 8.82 24.93 -2.84
C ILE A 46 8.35 26.27 -2.30
N GLY A 47 7.39 26.26 -1.38
CA GLY A 47 6.88 27.47 -0.73
C GLY A 47 7.97 28.22 0.07
N VAL A 48 8.80 27.47 0.79
CA VAL A 48 9.94 28.01 1.55
C VAL A 48 11.00 28.61 0.62
N TYR A 49 11.36 27.96 -0.48
CA TYR A 49 12.28 28.52 -1.46
C TYR A 49 11.77 29.82 -2.10
N ARG A 50 10.47 29.90 -2.39
CA ARG A 50 9.86 31.14 -2.89
C ARG A 50 9.91 32.25 -1.84
N MET A 51 9.68 31.91 -0.57
CA MET A 51 9.78 32.84 0.54
C MET A 51 11.22 33.32 0.75
N GLU A 52 12.21 32.43 0.73
CA GLU A 52 13.63 32.75 0.79
C GLU A 52 14.05 33.75 -0.30
N ARG A 53 13.64 33.48 -1.55
CA ARG A 53 13.92 34.37 -2.65
C ARG A 53 13.31 35.76 -2.44
N ALA A 54 12.06 35.84 -2.00
CA ALA A 54 11.39 37.09 -1.70
C ALA A 54 12.08 37.88 -0.56
N ILE A 55 12.58 37.17 0.47
CA ILE A 55 13.36 37.80 1.55
C ILE A 55 14.67 38.36 1.02
N LYS A 56 15.41 37.60 0.21
CA LYS A 56 16.66 38.08 -0.42
C LYS A 56 16.44 39.34 -1.26
N GLU A 57 15.39 39.35 -2.08
CA GLU A 57 15.00 40.51 -2.89
C GLU A 57 14.66 41.72 -2.01
N LYS A 58 13.95 41.53 -0.91
CA LYS A 58 13.65 42.63 0.06
C LYS A 58 14.89 43.13 0.78
N MET A 59 15.81 42.27 1.16
CA MET A 59 17.06 42.65 1.82
C MET A 59 17.96 43.55 0.95
N THR A 60 17.81 43.48 -0.37
CA THR A 60 18.55 44.39 -1.28
C THR A 60 17.92 45.77 -1.41
N THR A 61 16.62 45.89 -1.06
CA THR A 61 15.86 47.14 -1.26
C THR A 61 15.59 47.90 0.06
N LEU A 62 15.62 47.22 1.20
CA LEU A 62 15.39 47.80 2.51
C LEU A 62 16.71 48.11 3.23
N ASP A 63 16.69 49.18 4.04
CA ASP A 63 17.79 49.48 4.93
C ASP A 63 17.83 48.46 6.08
N VAL A 64 18.84 47.56 6.01
CA VAL A 64 18.96 46.41 6.93
C VAL A 64 19.14 46.80 8.38
N GLU A 65 19.70 48.00 8.65
CA GLU A 65 19.92 48.46 10.01
C GLU A 65 18.64 48.87 10.74
N SER A 66 17.59 49.26 10.01
CA SER A 66 16.29 49.66 10.54
C SER A 66 15.18 48.61 10.40
N ALA A 67 15.40 47.53 9.60
CA ALA A 67 14.38 46.57 9.30
C ALA A 67 14.16 45.56 10.42
N MET A 68 12.90 45.32 10.80
CA MET A 68 12.52 44.24 11.71
C MET A 68 12.33 42.91 10.95
N PRO A 69 12.59 41.74 11.56
CA PRO A 69 12.38 40.46 10.93
C PRO A 69 10.96 40.26 10.38
N GLN A 70 9.95 40.85 11.00
CA GLN A 70 8.54 40.81 10.59
C GLN A 70 8.30 41.53 9.25
N ASP A 71 9.09 42.57 8.95
CA ASP A 71 8.98 43.31 7.69
C ASP A 71 9.55 42.54 6.51
N LEU A 72 10.52 41.64 6.76
CA LEU A 72 11.19 40.80 5.77
C LEU A 72 10.39 39.53 5.45
N ILE A 73 9.83 38.92 6.49
CA ILE A 73 9.20 37.59 6.36
C ILE A 73 7.75 37.73 5.88
N ASN A 74 7.44 37.09 4.72
CA ASN A 74 6.09 36.97 4.21
C ASN A 74 5.73 35.49 4.05
N ALA A 75 4.81 34.97 4.85
CA ALA A 75 4.38 33.58 4.81
C ALA A 75 3.41 33.24 3.65
N LYS A 76 2.95 34.25 2.88
CA LYS A 76 2.02 34.02 1.76
C LYS A 76 2.50 32.97 0.74
N PRO A 77 3.75 32.95 0.27
CA PRO A 77 4.19 31.96 -0.73
C PRO A 77 4.06 30.53 -0.23
N LEU A 78 4.36 30.27 1.05
CA LEU A 78 4.19 28.96 1.68
C LEU A 78 2.71 28.57 1.77
N THR A 79 1.88 29.48 2.28
CA THR A 79 0.43 29.25 2.42
C THR A 79 -0.23 28.98 1.06
N VAL A 80 0.15 29.72 0.02
CA VAL A 80 -0.38 29.54 -1.34
C VAL A 80 0.04 28.20 -1.89
N SER A 81 1.32 27.81 -1.74
CA SER A 81 1.81 26.52 -2.24
C SER A 81 1.09 25.31 -1.61
N LEU A 82 0.84 25.36 -0.29
CA LEU A 82 0.09 24.31 0.41
C LEU A 82 -1.40 24.29 0.01
N LYS A 83 -2.03 25.46 -0.08
CA LYS A 83 -3.44 25.56 -0.52
C LYS A 83 -3.61 25.02 -1.95
N ASP A 84 -2.69 25.34 -2.83
CA ASP A 84 -2.69 24.90 -4.23
C ASP A 84 -2.62 23.38 -4.32
N PHE A 85 -1.79 22.74 -3.49
CA PHE A 85 -1.72 21.29 -3.44
C PHE A 85 -3.05 20.65 -3.05
N PHE A 86 -3.68 21.11 -1.96
CA PHE A 86 -4.94 20.52 -1.51
C PHE A 86 -6.14 20.88 -2.40
N ALA A 87 -6.10 22.01 -3.11
CA ALA A 87 -7.20 22.48 -3.95
C ALA A 87 -7.16 21.96 -5.39
N SER A 88 -5.97 21.80 -5.97
CA SER A 88 -5.81 21.54 -7.41
C SER A 88 -5.04 20.27 -7.76
N SER A 89 -4.40 19.60 -6.80
CA SER A 89 -3.64 18.37 -7.06
C SER A 89 -4.58 17.23 -7.45
N GLN A 90 -4.20 16.47 -8.48
CA GLN A 90 -4.91 15.25 -8.90
C GLN A 90 -4.97 14.18 -7.80
N LEU A 91 -4.01 14.18 -6.88
CA LEU A 91 -3.93 13.21 -5.78
C LEU A 91 -4.73 13.65 -4.55
N SER A 92 -5.08 14.94 -4.45
CA SER A 92 -5.98 15.44 -3.42
C SER A 92 -7.41 15.38 -3.94
N GLN A 93 -8.21 14.48 -3.41
CA GLN A 93 -9.55 14.18 -3.89
C GLN A 93 -10.55 14.28 -2.75
N PHE A 94 -11.82 14.55 -3.08
CA PHE A 94 -12.92 14.36 -2.14
C PHE A 94 -12.97 12.89 -1.72
N MET A 95 -13.11 12.66 -0.42
CA MET A 95 -13.27 11.30 0.08
C MET A 95 -14.61 10.73 -0.36
N ASP A 96 -14.58 9.51 -0.90
CA ASP A 96 -15.79 8.76 -1.17
C ASP A 96 -16.39 8.30 0.17
N GLN A 97 -17.54 8.83 0.53
CA GLN A 97 -18.24 8.66 1.81
C GLN A 97 -19.61 7.99 1.67
N THR A 98 -19.85 7.22 0.63
CA THR A 98 -21.12 6.54 0.41
C THR A 98 -21.42 5.54 1.54
N ASN A 99 -20.39 4.80 1.97
CA ASN A 99 -20.46 3.83 3.07
C ASN A 99 -19.09 3.70 3.74
N PRO A 100 -18.97 3.06 4.92
CA PRO A 100 -17.69 2.87 5.61
C PRO A 100 -16.62 2.16 4.76
N LEU A 101 -17.03 1.19 3.95
CA LEU A 101 -16.12 0.46 3.06
C LEU A 101 -15.53 1.37 1.98
N SER A 102 -16.32 2.28 1.40
CA SER A 102 -15.84 3.22 0.39
C SER A 102 -14.79 4.18 0.95
N GLU A 103 -14.91 4.59 2.21
CA GLU A 103 -13.93 5.42 2.90
C GLU A 103 -12.59 4.69 3.07
N ILE A 104 -12.62 3.44 3.57
CA ILE A 104 -11.40 2.64 3.77
C ILE A 104 -10.70 2.39 2.44
N THR A 105 -11.43 1.95 1.44
CA THR A 105 -10.87 1.62 0.13
C THR A 105 -10.29 2.85 -0.55
N HIS A 106 -10.89 4.02 -0.38
CA HIS A 106 -10.35 5.27 -0.91
C HIS A 106 -9.04 5.66 -0.21
N LYS A 107 -8.96 5.51 1.13
CA LYS A 107 -7.75 5.80 1.91
C LYS A 107 -6.59 4.84 1.62
N ARG A 108 -6.88 3.60 1.22
CA ARG A 108 -5.90 2.55 0.88
C ARG A 108 -5.58 2.46 -0.62
N ARG A 109 -5.99 3.44 -1.40
CA ARG A 109 -5.78 3.47 -2.85
C ARG A 109 -4.37 3.93 -3.19
N VAL A 110 -3.75 3.25 -4.15
CA VAL A 110 -2.43 3.57 -4.71
C VAL A 110 -2.61 3.94 -6.18
N SER A 111 -2.16 5.13 -6.57
CA SER A 111 -2.26 5.62 -7.94
C SER A 111 -0.87 5.71 -8.59
N ALA A 112 -0.75 5.22 -9.81
CA ALA A 112 0.44 5.42 -10.64
C ALA A 112 0.43 6.78 -11.36
N LEU A 113 -0.68 7.52 -11.28
CA LEU A 113 -0.90 8.82 -11.93
C LEU A 113 -0.45 9.98 -11.02
N GLY A 114 -0.41 11.17 -11.60
CA GLY A 114 -0.14 12.40 -10.86
C GLY A 114 1.27 12.95 -11.05
N PRO A 115 1.64 13.98 -10.28
CA PRO A 115 2.94 14.64 -10.42
C PRO A 115 4.10 13.68 -10.18
N GLY A 116 4.97 13.52 -11.19
CA GLY A 116 6.10 12.57 -11.16
C GLY A 116 5.71 11.11 -11.36
N GLY A 117 4.44 10.82 -11.69
CA GLY A 117 3.94 9.51 -12.07
C GLY A 117 3.77 9.35 -13.58
N LEU A 118 3.01 8.32 -13.97
CA LEU A 118 2.74 8.00 -15.36
C LEU A 118 1.63 8.89 -15.94
N ASN A 119 1.68 9.07 -17.25
CA ASN A 119 0.57 9.66 -17.99
C ASN A 119 -0.33 8.51 -18.50
N ARG A 120 -1.66 8.61 -18.25
CA ARG A 120 -2.65 7.61 -18.65
C ARG A 120 -2.57 7.21 -20.12
N GLU A 121 -2.34 8.17 -21.02
CA GLU A 121 -2.27 7.93 -22.46
C GLU A 121 -1.00 7.23 -22.92
N ARG A 122 0.08 7.36 -22.12
CA ARG A 122 1.39 6.79 -22.43
C ARG A 122 1.67 5.49 -21.66
N ALA A 123 0.80 5.10 -20.75
CA ALA A 123 0.94 3.88 -19.98
C ALA A 123 0.61 2.66 -20.85
N GLY A 124 1.60 1.82 -21.13
CA GLY A 124 1.47 0.55 -21.85
C GLY A 124 0.73 -0.52 -21.03
N PHE A 125 0.61 -1.72 -21.59
CA PHE A 125 0.00 -2.86 -20.90
C PHE A 125 0.88 -3.37 -19.76
N GLU A 126 2.19 -3.36 -19.90
CA GLU A 126 3.15 -3.87 -18.91
C GLU A 126 2.97 -3.27 -17.53
N VAL A 127 2.81 -1.93 -17.45
CA VAL A 127 2.60 -1.23 -16.16
C VAL A 127 1.20 -1.41 -15.58
N ARG A 128 0.25 -1.96 -16.35
CA ARG A 128 -1.13 -2.22 -15.93
C ARG A 128 -1.35 -3.65 -15.50
N ASP A 129 -0.43 -4.56 -15.86
CA ASP A 129 -0.50 -5.98 -15.54
C ASP A 129 -0.19 -6.26 -14.07
N VAL A 130 -0.60 -7.43 -13.62
CA VAL A 130 -0.28 -7.91 -12.27
C VAL A 130 1.11 -8.54 -12.30
N HIS A 131 2.01 -7.96 -11.51
CA HIS A 131 3.36 -8.49 -11.34
C HIS A 131 3.41 -9.52 -10.20
N GLN A 132 4.37 -10.45 -10.22
CA GLN A 132 4.53 -11.47 -9.18
C GLN A 132 4.75 -10.85 -7.78
N THR A 133 5.46 -9.72 -7.70
CA THR A 133 5.72 -9.00 -6.44
C THR A 133 4.49 -8.32 -5.86
N HIS A 134 3.36 -8.27 -6.58
CA HIS A 134 2.09 -7.77 -6.06
C HIS A 134 1.50 -8.68 -4.97
N TYR A 135 1.94 -9.92 -4.89
CA TYR A 135 1.44 -10.87 -3.89
C TYR A 135 1.53 -10.31 -2.46
N GLY A 136 0.39 -10.26 -1.78
CA GLY A 136 0.29 -9.74 -0.41
C GLY A 136 0.52 -8.23 -0.25
N ARG A 137 0.78 -7.48 -1.33
CA ARG A 137 1.06 -6.03 -1.32
C ARG A 137 0.00 -5.21 -2.02
N ILE A 138 -0.32 -5.58 -3.25
CA ILE A 138 -1.33 -4.92 -4.07
C ILE A 138 -2.37 -5.96 -4.49
N CYS A 139 -3.65 -5.63 -4.34
CA CYS A 139 -4.73 -6.51 -4.74
C CYS A 139 -4.72 -6.73 -6.27
N PRO A 140 -4.74 -7.97 -6.74
CA PRO A 140 -4.78 -8.27 -8.17
C PRO A 140 -6.17 -8.08 -8.79
N ILE A 141 -7.21 -7.91 -7.97
CA ILE A 141 -8.62 -7.88 -8.41
C ILE A 141 -9.16 -6.45 -8.40
N GLU A 142 -8.95 -5.68 -7.32
CA GLU A 142 -9.57 -4.38 -7.14
C GLU A 142 -8.85 -3.29 -7.94
N THR A 143 -9.43 -2.91 -9.08
CA THR A 143 -8.99 -1.80 -9.93
C THR A 143 -10.21 -1.17 -10.60
N PRO A 144 -10.22 0.11 -11.00
CA PRO A 144 -11.30 0.69 -11.76
C PRO A 144 -11.48 0.00 -13.13
N GLU A 145 -12.72 -0.03 -13.60
CA GLU A 145 -13.04 -0.42 -14.97
C GLU A 145 -12.82 0.76 -15.92
N GLY A 146 -12.25 0.49 -17.10
CA GLY A 146 -12.04 1.51 -18.13
C GLY A 146 -10.62 2.02 -18.25
N ALA A 147 -10.45 3.29 -18.60
CA ALA A 147 -9.16 3.87 -19.00
C ALA A 147 -8.06 3.85 -17.92
N ASN A 148 -8.43 3.77 -16.65
CA ASN A 148 -7.51 3.75 -15.51
C ASN A 148 -7.24 2.33 -14.97
N ILE A 149 -7.65 1.29 -15.68
CA ILE A 149 -7.42 -0.10 -15.28
C ILE A 149 -5.91 -0.35 -15.07
N GLY A 150 -5.55 -0.98 -13.95
CA GLY A 150 -4.18 -1.28 -13.59
C GLY A 150 -3.32 -0.07 -13.15
N LEU A 151 -3.78 1.17 -13.35
CA LEU A 151 -3.07 2.39 -12.92
C LEU A 151 -3.50 2.88 -11.54
N ILE A 152 -4.70 2.52 -11.12
CA ILE A 152 -5.23 2.82 -9.80
C ILE A 152 -5.52 1.48 -9.14
N ASN A 153 -4.77 1.16 -8.09
CA ASN A 153 -4.83 -0.11 -7.40
C ASN A 153 -5.15 0.10 -5.91
N SER A 154 -5.49 -0.97 -5.22
CA SER A 154 -5.71 -0.96 -3.77
C SER A 154 -4.66 -1.80 -3.07
N LEU A 155 -4.21 -1.33 -1.90
CA LEU A 155 -3.32 -2.11 -1.03
C LEU A 155 -4.02 -3.39 -0.56
N ALA A 156 -3.27 -4.48 -0.47
CA ALA A 156 -3.73 -5.72 0.12
C ALA A 156 -4.06 -5.53 1.61
N SER A 157 -4.93 -6.39 2.17
CA SER A 157 -5.52 -6.21 3.50
C SER A 157 -4.50 -6.02 4.61
N TYR A 158 -3.43 -6.83 4.64
CA TYR A 158 -2.41 -6.80 5.69
C TYR A 158 -1.14 -6.05 5.29
N SER A 159 -1.08 -5.47 4.09
CA SER A 159 0.09 -4.72 3.63
C SER A 159 0.24 -3.39 4.36
N ARG A 160 1.48 -2.99 4.55
CA ARG A 160 1.85 -1.68 5.07
C ARG A 160 2.97 -1.05 4.23
N ILE A 161 3.17 0.25 4.39
CA ILE A 161 4.25 0.99 3.75
C ILE A 161 5.32 1.27 4.79
N ASN A 162 6.57 0.95 4.50
CA ASN A 162 7.69 1.22 5.38
C ASN A 162 8.13 2.69 5.31
N GLN A 163 9.10 3.06 6.17
CA GLN A 163 9.62 4.43 6.23
C GLN A 163 10.31 4.91 4.94
N TYR A 164 10.69 4.00 4.06
CA TYR A 164 11.33 4.30 2.77
C TYR A 164 10.31 4.37 1.62
N GLY A 165 9.05 4.01 1.86
CA GLY A 165 7.98 3.99 0.86
C GLY A 165 7.77 2.65 0.17
N PHE A 166 8.46 1.58 0.56
CA PHE A 166 8.23 0.25 -0.01
C PHE A 166 7.08 -0.46 0.70
N ILE A 167 6.30 -1.21 -0.07
CA ILE A 167 5.18 -1.98 0.44
C ILE A 167 5.70 -3.29 1.02
N GLU A 168 5.34 -3.57 2.27
CA GLU A 168 5.69 -4.78 3.01
C GLU A 168 4.46 -5.62 3.28
N THR A 169 4.66 -6.93 3.34
CA THR A 169 3.63 -7.91 3.70
C THR A 169 4.07 -8.76 4.88
N PRO A 170 3.15 -9.18 5.77
CA PRO A 170 3.49 -9.97 6.95
C PRO A 170 3.63 -11.45 6.64
N TYR A 171 4.60 -12.09 7.31
CA TYR A 171 4.83 -13.53 7.28
C TYR A 171 5.07 -14.07 8.68
N ARG A 172 4.64 -15.31 8.95
CA ARG A 172 4.97 -16.04 10.16
C ARG A 172 6.30 -16.75 9.99
N ILE A 173 7.16 -16.69 11.01
CA ILE A 173 8.45 -17.37 10.99
C ILE A 173 8.24 -18.86 11.26
N VAL A 174 8.86 -19.70 10.45
CA VAL A 174 8.93 -21.15 10.62
C VAL A 174 10.31 -21.53 11.17
N ASN A 175 10.36 -22.26 12.26
CA ASN A 175 11.59 -22.77 12.86
C ASN A 175 11.52 -24.30 12.95
N ASN A 176 12.44 -24.98 12.24
CA ASN A 176 12.53 -26.45 12.22
C ASN A 176 11.17 -27.13 11.98
N GLY A 177 10.45 -26.70 10.96
CA GLY A 177 9.14 -27.21 10.57
C GLY A 177 8.01 -26.88 11.55
N LYS A 178 8.23 -25.91 12.44
CA LYS A 178 7.21 -25.40 13.36
C LYS A 178 6.91 -23.94 13.08
N VAL A 179 5.66 -23.62 12.78
CA VAL A 179 5.16 -22.26 12.61
C VAL A 179 5.09 -21.57 13.97
N THR A 180 5.67 -20.38 14.05
CA THR A 180 5.66 -19.55 15.27
C THR A 180 4.59 -18.46 15.17
N GLU A 181 4.23 -17.86 16.30
CA GLU A 181 3.34 -16.69 16.33
C GLU A 181 4.05 -15.38 15.97
N LYS A 182 5.38 -15.43 15.83
CA LYS A 182 6.16 -14.24 15.49
C LYS A 182 5.97 -13.88 14.03
N VAL A 183 5.51 -12.65 13.80
CA VAL A 183 5.29 -12.08 12.46
C VAL A 183 6.41 -11.12 12.12
N ILE A 184 6.93 -11.23 10.89
CA ILE A 184 7.87 -10.28 10.29
C ILE A 184 7.24 -9.66 9.05
N TYR A 185 7.62 -8.43 8.75
CA TYR A 185 7.20 -7.74 7.54
C TYR A 185 8.37 -7.67 6.57
N LEU A 186 8.16 -8.10 5.34
CA LEU A 186 9.18 -8.13 4.30
C LEU A 186 8.76 -7.31 3.08
N SER A 187 9.72 -6.57 2.54
CA SER A 187 9.61 -5.93 1.22
C SER A 187 9.80 -6.99 0.11
N ALA A 188 9.48 -6.61 -1.14
CA ALA A 188 9.59 -7.52 -2.27
C ALA A 188 11.03 -8.05 -2.48
N ILE A 189 12.03 -7.20 -2.29
CA ILE A 189 13.44 -7.59 -2.42
C ILE A 189 13.85 -8.60 -1.34
N ASN A 190 13.48 -8.32 -0.09
CA ASN A 190 13.86 -9.19 1.02
C ASN A 190 13.14 -10.55 1.02
N GLU A 191 12.07 -10.68 0.26
CA GLU A 191 11.27 -11.89 0.15
C GLU A 191 11.90 -12.94 -0.77
N GLU A 192 12.68 -12.54 -1.76
CA GLU A 192 13.22 -13.42 -2.80
C GLU A 192 14.09 -14.57 -2.26
N ASP A 193 14.77 -14.33 -1.14
CA ASP A 193 15.67 -15.31 -0.53
C ASP A 193 14.93 -16.43 0.21
N PHE A 194 13.65 -16.25 0.57
CA PHE A 194 12.93 -17.15 1.46
C PHE A 194 12.01 -18.12 0.73
N VAL A 195 11.87 -19.32 1.29
CA VAL A 195 10.86 -20.30 0.91
C VAL A 195 9.63 -20.10 1.78
N ILE A 196 8.51 -19.73 1.16
CA ILE A 196 7.29 -19.29 1.86
C ILE A 196 6.17 -20.29 1.63
N ALA A 197 5.68 -20.92 2.70
CA ALA A 197 4.53 -21.81 2.64
C ALA A 197 3.21 -21.02 2.53
N GLN A 198 2.24 -21.58 1.80
CA GLN A 198 0.92 -20.99 1.69
C GLN A 198 0.14 -21.09 3.02
N ALA A 199 -0.78 -20.14 3.25
CA ALA A 199 -1.59 -20.08 4.47
C ALA A 199 -2.55 -21.29 4.66
N ASN A 200 -2.87 -22.00 3.57
CA ASN A 200 -3.74 -23.17 3.60
C ASN A 200 -3.00 -24.49 3.89
N ALA A 201 -1.68 -24.45 4.11
CA ALA A 201 -0.92 -25.63 4.49
C ALA A 201 -1.45 -26.24 5.80
N SER A 202 -1.55 -27.57 5.83
CA SER A 202 -2.08 -28.31 6.98
C SER A 202 -1.10 -28.24 8.16
N VAL A 203 -1.54 -27.64 9.26
CA VAL A 203 -0.74 -27.44 10.46
C VAL A 203 -1.45 -28.04 11.66
N ASP A 204 -0.71 -28.82 12.47
CA ASP A 204 -1.18 -29.39 13.74
C ASP A 204 -1.47 -28.28 14.79
N PRO A 205 -2.31 -28.50 15.81
CA PRO A 205 -2.53 -27.53 16.89
C PRO A 205 -1.25 -27.08 17.64
N LYS A 206 -0.18 -27.85 17.51
CA LYS A 206 1.15 -27.50 18.04
C LYS A 206 2.01 -26.65 17.09
N GLY A 207 1.48 -26.32 15.92
CA GLY A 207 2.16 -25.51 14.90
C GLY A 207 3.11 -26.29 13.97
N LYS A 208 3.10 -27.63 13.97
CA LYS A 208 3.91 -28.43 13.05
C LYS A 208 3.14 -28.74 11.77
N PHE A 209 3.85 -28.73 10.64
CA PHE A 209 3.28 -29.19 9.37
C PHE A 209 2.99 -30.69 9.43
N ILE A 210 1.87 -31.10 8.84
CA ILE A 210 1.41 -32.48 8.81
C ILE A 210 1.96 -33.19 7.57
N ASP A 211 1.99 -32.50 6.44
CA ASP A 211 2.41 -33.03 5.16
C ASP A 211 3.94 -32.98 5.02
N GLU A 212 4.58 -33.96 4.36
CA GLU A 212 6.00 -33.99 4.11
C GLU A 212 6.43 -33.02 3.00
N LEU A 213 5.55 -32.82 2.01
CA LEU A 213 5.72 -31.89 0.90
C LEU A 213 4.64 -30.83 0.95
N ILE A 214 5.04 -29.59 0.97
CA ILE A 214 4.16 -28.43 1.11
C ILE A 214 4.30 -27.54 -0.10
N SER A 215 3.16 -27.04 -0.60
CA SER A 215 3.16 -26.04 -1.66
C SER A 215 3.69 -24.73 -1.13
N CYS A 216 4.79 -24.28 -1.68
CA CYS A 216 5.53 -23.10 -1.31
C CYS A 216 5.73 -22.18 -2.50
N ARG A 217 6.11 -20.95 -2.19
CA ARG A 217 6.51 -19.94 -3.17
C ARG A 217 7.96 -19.53 -2.90
N LYS A 218 8.74 -19.45 -3.95
CA LYS A 218 10.11 -18.91 -3.92
C LYS A 218 10.36 -18.10 -5.17
N ASN A 219 10.80 -16.87 -5.02
CA ASN A 219 11.08 -15.95 -6.13
C ASN A 219 9.94 -15.90 -7.17
N GLY A 220 8.68 -15.83 -6.68
CA GLY A 220 7.49 -15.78 -7.53
C GLY A 220 7.05 -17.11 -8.15
N GLU A 221 7.84 -18.17 -8.08
CA GLU A 221 7.49 -19.49 -8.60
C GLU A 221 6.88 -20.38 -7.51
N PHE A 222 5.90 -21.20 -7.90
CA PHE A 222 5.30 -22.21 -7.03
C PHE A 222 6.11 -23.50 -7.09
N ILE A 223 6.57 -23.93 -5.93
CA ILE A 223 7.37 -25.14 -5.76
C ILE A 223 6.78 -26.03 -4.65
N ASN A 224 7.04 -27.33 -4.71
CA ASN A 224 6.80 -28.21 -3.56
C ASN A 224 8.11 -28.39 -2.78
N ALA A 225 8.10 -27.97 -1.53
CA ALA A 225 9.29 -27.96 -0.66
C ALA A 225 9.11 -28.92 0.52
N SER A 226 10.23 -29.46 1.01
CA SER A 226 10.25 -30.24 2.26
C SER A 226 10.11 -29.32 3.46
N VAL A 227 9.55 -29.82 4.54
CA VAL A 227 9.32 -29.07 5.80
C VAL A 227 10.58 -28.41 6.34
N GLU A 228 11.75 -29.01 6.12
CA GLU A 228 13.04 -28.50 6.61
C GLU A 228 13.53 -27.26 5.86
N SER A 229 13.10 -27.08 4.61
CA SER A 229 13.49 -25.98 3.73
C SER A 229 12.57 -24.76 3.80
N ILE A 230 11.52 -24.81 4.62
CA ILE A 230 10.53 -23.73 4.73
C ILE A 230 10.98 -22.73 5.79
N ASP A 231 11.13 -21.48 5.38
CA ASP A 231 11.56 -20.38 6.26
C ASP A 231 10.37 -19.61 6.84
N LEU A 232 9.34 -19.40 6.03
CA LEU A 232 8.20 -18.54 6.34
C LEU A 232 6.88 -19.19 5.93
N MET A 233 5.78 -18.68 6.48
CA MET A 233 4.42 -19.04 6.12
C MET A 233 3.55 -17.80 6.01
N ASP A 234 2.63 -17.77 5.05
CA ASP A 234 1.61 -16.73 4.94
C ASP A 234 0.74 -16.65 6.21
N VAL A 235 0.32 -15.45 6.57
CA VAL A 235 -0.49 -15.24 7.79
C VAL A 235 -1.93 -15.69 7.58
N SER A 236 -2.51 -15.35 6.43
CA SER A 236 -3.90 -15.63 6.07
C SER A 236 -4.07 -15.66 4.55
N PRO A 237 -5.00 -16.44 4.00
CA PRO A 237 -5.36 -16.37 2.58
C PRO A 237 -5.87 -14.98 2.17
N GLN A 238 -6.47 -14.24 3.08
CA GLN A 238 -6.99 -12.89 2.84
C GLN A 238 -5.90 -11.84 2.59
N GLN A 239 -4.64 -12.14 2.91
CA GLN A 239 -3.54 -11.19 2.67
C GLN A 239 -3.27 -10.92 1.18
N LEU A 240 -3.74 -11.78 0.29
CA LEU A 240 -3.58 -11.61 -1.16
C LEU A 240 -4.43 -10.48 -1.72
N VAL A 241 -5.61 -10.26 -1.15
CA VAL A 241 -6.65 -9.39 -1.69
C VAL A 241 -6.84 -8.13 -0.84
N SER A 242 -7.46 -7.10 -1.43
CA SER A 242 -7.84 -5.87 -0.73
C SER A 242 -8.97 -6.09 0.27
N VAL A 243 -9.25 -5.08 1.09
CA VAL A 243 -10.35 -5.11 2.05
C VAL A 243 -11.70 -5.35 1.37
N ALA A 244 -11.97 -4.68 0.25
CA ALA A 244 -13.23 -4.88 -0.48
C ALA A 244 -13.35 -6.29 -1.04
N ALA A 245 -12.30 -6.79 -1.69
CA ALA A 245 -12.30 -8.16 -2.24
C ALA A 245 -12.39 -9.24 -1.14
N SER A 246 -11.79 -9.01 0.03
CA SER A 246 -11.86 -9.95 1.17
C SER A 246 -13.24 -10.07 1.82
N LEU A 247 -14.14 -9.16 1.53
CA LEU A 247 -15.55 -9.20 1.97
C LEU A 247 -16.45 -10.02 1.03
N ILE A 248 -15.95 -10.48 -0.11
CA ILE A 248 -16.72 -11.32 -1.05
C ILE A 248 -16.71 -12.76 -0.54
N PRO A 249 -17.87 -13.32 -0.13
CA PRO A 249 -17.93 -14.72 0.27
C PRO A 249 -17.69 -15.63 -0.92
N PHE A 250 -16.98 -16.73 -0.71
CA PHE A 250 -16.62 -17.73 -1.75
C PHE A 250 -15.85 -17.14 -2.93
N LEU A 251 -15.01 -16.16 -2.68
CA LEU A 251 -14.22 -15.46 -3.70
C LEU A 251 -13.39 -16.43 -4.57
N GLU A 252 -12.91 -17.52 -3.98
CA GLU A 252 -12.12 -18.55 -4.68
C GLU A 252 -12.88 -19.27 -5.80
N ASN A 253 -14.20 -19.21 -5.79
CA ASN A 253 -15.07 -19.82 -6.80
C ASN A 253 -15.53 -18.83 -7.88
N ASP A 254 -15.20 -17.54 -7.71
CA ASP A 254 -15.61 -16.48 -8.64
C ASP A 254 -14.55 -16.23 -9.72
N ASP A 255 -15.01 -15.88 -10.91
CA ASP A 255 -14.14 -15.34 -11.95
C ASP A 255 -13.59 -13.97 -11.55
N ALA A 256 -12.31 -13.73 -11.86
CA ALA A 256 -11.62 -12.48 -11.48
C ALA A 256 -12.33 -11.21 -12.00
N ASN A 257 -12.88 -11.26 -13.22
CA ASN A 257 -13.62 -10.14 -13.81
C ASN A 257 -14.88 -9.82 -13.00
N ARG A 258 -15.61 -10.86 -12.54
CA ARG A 258 -16.82 -10.66 -11.74
C ARG A 258 -16.51 -10.23 -10.32
N ALA A 259 -15.42 -10.70 -9.74
CA ALA A 259 -14.93 -10.26 -8.45
C ALA A 259 -14.50 -8.77 -8.50
N LEU A 260 -13.86 -8.30 -9.59
CA LEU A 260 -13.54 -6.91 -9.83
C LEU A 260 -14.80 -6.04 -9.86
N MET A 261 -15.80 -6.44 -10.65
CA MET A 261 -17.09 -5.72 -10.72
C MET A 261 -17.76 -5.70 -9.36
N GLY A 262 -17.83 -6.83 -8.66
CA GLY A 262 -18.44 -6.95 -7.33
C GLY A 262 -17.77 -6.07 -6.29
N SER A 263 -16.44 -6.04 -6.22
CA SER A 263 -15.71 -5.16 -5.31
C SER A 263 -15.96 -3.68 -5.59
N ASN A 264 -16.04 -3.29 -6.86
CA ASN A 264 -16.37 -1.94 -7.26
C ASN A 264 -17.82 -1.56 -6.88
N MET A 265 -18.78 -2.48 -7.05
CA MET A 265 -20.19 -2.24 -6.71
C MET A 265 -20.44 -2.17 -5.20
N MET A 266 -19.75 -2.96 -4.38
CA MET A 266 -19.87 -2.88 -2.91
C MET A 266 -19.57 -1.46 -2.37
N ARG A 267 -18.65 -0.74 -3.00
CA ARG A 267 -18.31 0.65 -2.62
C ARG A 267 -19.41 1.65 -2.92
N GLN A 268 -20.34 1.32 -3.81
CA GLN A 268 -21.46 2.18 -4.23
C GLN A 268 -22.74 1.92 -3.43
N ALA A 269 -22.74 0.91 -2.54
CA ALA A 269 -23.91 0.54 -1.76
C ALA A 269 -24.29 1.65 -0.78
N VAL A 270 -25.55 2.04 -0.79
CA VAL A 270 -26.09 3.04 0.13
C VAL A 270 -26.53 2.35 1.42
N PRO A 271 -26.14 2.85 2.61
CA PRO A 271 -26.59 2.32 3.90
C PRO A 271 -28.10 2.36 4.03
N LEU A 272 -28.70 1.25 4.47
CA LEU A 272 -30.14 1.16 4.67
C LEU A 272 -30.54 1.80 6.01
N LEU A 273 -31.78 2.26 6.11
CA LEU A 273 -32.34 2.78 7.38
C LEU A 273 -32.35 1.74 8.47
N LYS A 274 -32.60 0.48 8.13
CA LYS A 274 -32.52 -0.67 9.03
C LYS A 274 -31.55 -1.69 8.41
N PRO A 275 -30.27 -1.67 8.80
CA PRO A 275 -29.30 -2.62 8.28
C PRO A 275 -29.52 -4.00 8.92
N GLU A 276 -29.25 -5.04 8.15
CA GLU A 276 -29.25 -6.43 8.61
C GLU A 276 -27.85 -7.02 8.44
N SER A 277 -27.50 -7.97 9.30
CA SER A 277 -26.24 -8.71 9.18
C SER A 277 -26.30 -9.67 7.99
N PRO A 278 -25.18 -9.88 7.27
CA PRO A 278 -25.15 -10.85 6.18
C PRO A 278 -25.35 -12.28 6.73
N LEU A 279 -26.06 -13.12 5.98
CA LEU A 279 -26.24 -14.55 6.35
C LEU A 279 -24.93 -15.32 6.25
N VAL A 280 -24.07 -14.97 5.31
CA VAL A 280 -22.74 -15.54 5.11
C VAL A 280 -21.72 -14.40 5.14
N GLY A 281 -20.80 -14.47 6.07
CA GLY A 281 -19.71 -13.51 6.22
C GLY A 281 -18.35 -14.16 5.99
N THR A 282 -17.32 -13.33 5.84
CA THR A 282 -15.92 -13.76 5.64
C THR A 282 -15.08 -13.69 6.91
N GLY A 283 -15.63 -13.14 8.00
CA GLY A 283 -14.98 -12.96 9.29
C GLY A 283 -14.14 -11.69 9.43
N ILE A 284 -13.95 -10.91 8.37
CA ILE A 284 -13.21 -9.64 8.40
C ILE A 284 -14.11 -8.42 8.65
N GLU A 285 -15.42 -8.61 8.67
CA GLU A 285 -16.41 -7.52 8.76
C GLU A 285 -16.24 -6.68 10.02
N SER A 286 -16.01 -7.33 11.16
CA SER A 286 -15.80 -6.66 12.45
C SER A 286 -14.55 -5.79 12.45
N ASP A 287 -13.46 -6.30 11.89
CA ASP A 287 -12.18 -5.61 11.85
C ASP A 287 -12.27 -4.38 10.91
N VAL A 288 -12.91 -4.56 9.75
CA VAL A 288 -13.20 -3.47 8.82
C VAL A 288 -14.06 -2.38 9.46
N ALA A 289 -15.10 -2.76 10.23
CA ALA A 289 -15.95 -1.80 10.91
C ALA A 289 -15.18 -1.01 11.99
N LEU A 290 -14.30 -1.67 12.75
CA LEU A 290 -13.45 -1.03 13.75
C LEU A 290 -12.43 -0.09 13.14
N ASP A 291 -11.74 -0.53 12.09
CA ASP A 291 -10.66 0.22 11.44
C ASP A 291 -11.17 1.36 10.54
N SER A 292 -12.45 1.33 10.14
CA SER A 292 -13.05 2.42 9.35
C SER A 292 -13.01 3.79 10.05
N GLY A 293 -13.01 3.76 11.40
CA GLY A 293 -13.11 4.97 12.21
C GLY A 293 -14.49 5.64 12.18
N VAL A 294 -15.48 5.02 11.53
CA VAL A 294 -16.88 5.47 11.52
C VAL A 294 -17.60 5.04 12.81
N THR A 295 -17.20 3.89 13.36
CA THR A 295 -17.73 3.36 14.61
C THR A 295 -17.03 3.97 15.82
N ILE A 296 -17.82 4.34 16.84
CA ILE A 296 -17.27 4.82 18.12
C ILE A 296 -17.02 3.61 19.01
N VAL A 297 -15.75 3.35 19.28
CA VAL A 297 -15.31 2.24 20.14
C VAL A 297 -15.02 2.73 21.54
N ALA A 298 -15.44 1.96 22.54
CA ALA A 298 -15.14 2.26 23.94
C ALA A 298 -13.63 2.21 24.21
N LYS A 299 -13.07 3.31 24.74
CA LYS A 299 -11.62 3.43 25.05
C LYS A 299 -11.22 2.70 26.34
N ARG A 300 -12.18 2.35 27.20
CA ARG A 300 -11.96 1.71 28.49
C ARG A 300 -13.05 0.65 28.72
N ASN A 301 -12.75 -0.32 29.56
CA ASN A 301 -13.76 -1.28 30.02
C ASN A 301 -14.87 -0.57 30.80
N GLY A 302 -16.11 -0.98 30.55
CA GLY A 302 -17.28 -0.37 31.16
C GLY A 302 -18.48 -1.32 31.09
N ILE A 303 -19.57 -0.93 31.76
CA ILE A 303 -20.86 -1.66 31.74
C ILE A 303 -21.85 -0.77 30.97
N VAL A 304 -22.54 -1.35 29.99
CA VAL A 304 -23.65 -0.69 29.31
C VAL A 304 -24.83 -0.60 30.26
N ALA A 305 -25.09 0.57 30.83
CA ALA A 305 -26.14 0.79 31.79
C ALA A 305 -27.52 0.99 31.12
N VAL A 306 -27.57 1.65 29.99
CA VAL A 306 -28.78 1.94 29.22
C VAL A 306 -28.50 1.85 27.72
N SER A 307 -29.36 1.17 26.98
CA SER A 307 -29.38 1.14 25.53
C SER A 307 -30.72 1.68 25.04
N TYR A 308 -30.68 2.76 24.25
CA TYR A 308 -31.85 3.28 23.54
C TYR A 308 -31.77 2.80 22.10
N THR A 309 -32.53 1.79 21.77
CA THR A 309 -32.68 1.25 20.40
C THR A 309 -34.03 1.62 19.80
#